data_926907048f480819457ed0f299caa35b
#
_entry.id   926907048f480819457ed0f299caa35b
#
_cell.length_a   1.000
_cell.length_b   1.000
_cell.length_c   1.000
_cell.angle_alpha   90.00
_cell.angle_beta   90.00
_cell.angle_gamma   90.00
#
_symmetry.space_group_name_H-M   'P 1'
#
loop_
_entity.id
_entity.type
_entity.pdbx_description
1 polymer ?
#
loop_
_entity_poly.entity_id
_entity_poly.type
_entity_poly.pdbx_seq_one_letter_code
_entity_poly.pdbx_strand_id
1 'polypeptide(L)'
;LYLATISIWNENHSWITHRVEVLAGLFIVPLVDIEISNHGSVLPDEIDRFLREADMRVSQFLENNPRRASSFIPSDFKTVYHALQAITDENLAPGDMMCEWGSGFGVVASLASMLEYTACGIEVDQDLVDAARRLADDFGLPVEFALGSFIPSGAELIAEEAYVENNAEYSWLITDAEDGYDELQYSLEDFDLVFSYPWPGEDYLIANLFEKHAAEGALLLTYDYPETMRLRRKVSELPSPL
;
A
#
# COMPACT_ATOMS: atom_id res chain seq x y z
N LEU A 1 23.24 10.06 -15.44
CA LEU A 1 21.79 9.93 -15.69
C LEU A 1 21.58 9.82 -17.19
N TYR A 2 21.07 8.68 -17.65
CA TYR A 2 20.58 8.53 -19.01
C TYR A 2 19.07 8.31 -18.94
N LEU A 3 18.31 9.15 -19.63
CA LEU A 3 16.86 8.96 -19.83
C LEU A 3 16.69 7.96 -20.98
N ALA A 4 16.17 6.79 -20.68
CA ALA A 4 15.71 5.84 -21.69
C ALA A 4 14.19 5.96 -21.83
N THR A 5 13.73 6.00 -23.08
CA THR A 5 12.29 5.95 -23.37
C THR A 5 11.98 4.56 -23.89
N ILE A 6 11.16 3.82 -23.19
CA ILE A 6 10.72 2.50 -23.62
C ILE A 6 9.30 2.63 -24.15
N SER A 7 9.07 2.17 -25.38
CA SER A 7 7.75 2.13 -25.99
C SER A 7 7.34 0.67 -26.17
N ILE A 8 6.22 0.28 -25.60
CA ILE A 8 5.69 -1.08 -25.68
C ILE A 8 4.43 -1.04 -26.55
N TRP A 9 4.32 -1.96 -27.50
CA TRP A 9 3.11 -2.14 -28.31
C TRP A 9 2.15 -3.05 -27.56
N ASN A 10 0.97 -2.54 -27.17
CA ASN A 10 -0.03 -3.33 -26.46
C ASN A 10 -0.97 -4.06 -27.42
N GLU A 11 -1.73 -5.02 -26.91
CA GLU A 11 -2.70 -5.82 -27.67
C GLU A 11 -3.82 -5.00 -28.29
N ASN A 12 -4.05 -3.77 -27.81
CA ASN A 12 -5.05 -2.84 -28.35
C ASN A 12 -4.52 -1.94 -29.48
N HIS A 13 -3.36 -2.31 -30.08
CA HIS A 13 -2.73 -1.57 -31.19
C HIS A 13 -2.37 -0.12 -30.86
N SER A 14 -1.93 0.15 -29.65
CA SER A 14 -1.41 1.45 -29.23
C SER A 14 -0.01 1.34 -28.63
N TRP A 15 0.80 2.41 -28.81
CA TRP A 15 2.12 2.53 -28.18
C TRP A 15 1.96 3.13 -26.80
N ILE A 16 2.39 2.40 -25.77
CA ILE A 16 2.53 2.92 -24.41
C ILE A 16 3.99 3.32 -24.24
N THR A 17 4.22 4.59 -23.95
CA THR A 17 5.56 5.14 -23.82
C THR A 17 5.83 5.44 -22.33
N HIS A 18 6.79 4.73 -21.73
CA HIS A 18 7.26 4.97 -20.38
C HIS A 18 8.63 5.68 -20.41
N ARG A 19 8.77 6.70 -19.57
CA ARG A 19 10.06 7.30 -19.30
C ARG A 19 10.73 6.52 -18.16
N VAL A 20 11.89 5.92 -18.42
CA VAL A 20 12.68 5.20 -17.44
C VAL A 20 13.97 5.98 -17.20
N GLU A 21 14.25 6.35 -15.95
CA GLU A 21 15.51 6.92 -15.57
C GLU A 21 16.51 5.78 -15.28
N VAL A 22 17.55 5.68 -16.08
CA VAL A 22 18.61 4.70 -15.92
C VAL A 22 19.77 5.33 -15.17
N LEU A 23 19.92 5.02 -13.89
CA LEU A 23 21.15 5.22 -13.14
C LEU A 23 22.12 4.09 -13.48
N ALA A 24 23.33 4.44 -13.87
CA ALA A 24 24.36 3.50 -14.30
C ALA A 24 24.64 2.45 -13.21
N GLY A 25 24.18 1.22 -13.42
CA GLY A 25 24.56 0.04 -12.63
C GLY A 25 23.47 -0.58 -11.76
N LEU A 26 22.29 0.01 -11.62
CA LEU A 26 21.13 -0.67 -11.01
C LEU A 26 20.12 -1.05 -12.10
N PHE A 27 19.82 -2.33 -12.21
CA PHE A 27 18.69 -2.80 -12.95
C PHE A 27 17.45 -2.41 -12.14
N ILE A 28 16.71 -1.40 -12.61
CA ILE A 28 15.43 -1.01 -12.02
C ILE A 28 14.42 -2.04 -12.52
N VAL A 29 13.87 -2.82 -11.62
CA VAL A 29 12.76 -3.76 -11.91
C VAL A 29 11.50 -2.91 -12.04
N PRO A 30 10.90 -2.75 -13.22
CA PRO A 30 9.84 -1.78 -13.39
C PRO A 30 8.55 -2.21 -12.70
N LEU A 31 7.87 -1.25 -12.09
CA LEU A 31 6.49 -1.39 -11.68
C LEU A 31 5.60 -1.10 -12.90
N VAL A 32 4.76 -2.05 -13.29
CA VAL A 32 3.85 -1.93 -14.43
C VAL A 32 2.44 -1.67 -13.93
N ASP A 33 1.80 -0.62 -14.44
CA ASP A 33 0.42 -0.31 -14.12
C ASP A 33 -0.52 -1.40 -14.65
N ILE A 34 -1.48 -1.80 -13.81
CA ILE A 34 -2.56 -2.72 -14.13
C ILE A 34 -3.87 -1.97 -14.05
N GLU A 35 -4.66 -2.03 -15.11
CA GLU A 35 -6.02 -1.52 -15.08
C GLU A 35 -6.90 -2.47 -14.26
N ILE A 36 -7.63 -1.93 -13.29
CA ILE A 36 -8.64 -2.66 -12.51
C ILE A 36 -10.02 -2.17 -12.90
N SER A 37 -10.91 -3.12 -13.13
CA SER A 37 -12.30 -2.81 -13.48
C SER A 37 -13.01 -2.24 -12.24
N ASN A 38 -13.39 -0.97 -12.29
CA ASN A 38 -14.18 -0.37 -11.21
C ASN A 38 -15.65 -0.76 -11.37
N HIS A 39 -16.02 -1.86 -10.77
CA HIS A 39 -17.41 -2.30 -10.70
C HIS A 39 -18.05 -1.69 -9.44
N GLY A 40 -18.55 -0.47 -9.53
CA GLY A 40 -19.32 0.17 -8.45
C GLY A 40 -20.55 -0.66 -8.07
N SER A 41 -20.33 -1.84 -7.49
CA SER A 41 -21.36 -2.75 -7.01
C SER A 41 -21.94 -2.26 -5.67
N VAL A 42 -23.13 -2.71 -5.36
CA VAL A 42 -23.72 -2.52 -4.02
C VAL A 42 -22.84 -3.30 -3.03
N LEU A 43 -22.46 -2.65 -1.93
CA LEU A 43 -21.70 -3.30 -0.87
C LEU A 43 -22.49 -4.46 -0.27
N PRO A 44 -21.87 -5.61 0.01
CA PRO A 44 -22.47 -6.64 0.85
C PRO A 44 -22.84 -6.10 2.23
N ASP A 45 -23.92 -6.59 2.82
CA ASP A 45 -24.44 -6.10 4.11
C ASP A 45 -23.40 -6.17 5.25
N GLU A 46 -22.54 -7.19 5.25
CA GLU A 46 -21.48 -7.34 6.25
C GLU A 46 -20.40 -6.29 6.09
N ILE A 47 -19.98 -5.98 4.85
CA ILE A 47 -19.01 -4.94 4.53
C ILE A 47 -19.58 -3.56 4.90
N ASP A 48 -20.82 -3.28 4.53
CA ASP A 48 -21.47 -2.02 4.85
C ASP A 48 -21.61 -1.82 6.38
N ARG A 49 -21.93 -2.90 7.13
CA ARG A 49 -21.94 -2.86 8.60
C ARG A 49 -20.56 -2.59 9.18
N PHE A 50 -19.51 -3.26 8.68
CA PHE A 50 -18.15 -3.08 9.12
C PHE A 50 -17.69 -1.64 8.87
N LEU A 51 -17.91 -1.12 7.66
CA LEU A 51 -17.50 0.24 7.29
C LEU A 51 -18.20 1.32 8.11
N ARG A 52 -19.51 1.16 8.40
CA ARG A 52 -20.20 2.10 9.30
C ARG A 52 -19.63 2.13 10.70
N GLU A 53 -19.25 0.97 11.25
CA GLU A 53 -18.61 0.90 12.56
C GLU A 53 -17.21 1.52 12.53
N ALA A 54 -16.41 1.23 11.49
CA ALA A 54 -15.10 1.81 11.30
C ALA A 54 -15.16 3.34 11.21
N ASP A 55 -16.04 3.88 10.35
CA ASP A 55 -16.25 5.32 10.18
C ASP A 55 -16.65 6.00 11.50
N MET A 56 -17.53 5.36 12.28
CA MET A 56 -17.95 5.87 13.59
C MET A 56 -16.75 5.95 14.56
N ARG A 57 -15.93 4.89 14.65
CA ARG A 57 -14.76 4.83 15.55
C ARG A 57 -13.69 5.82 15.13
N VAL A 58 -13.41 5.92 13.84
CA VAL A 58 -12.47 6.91 13.29
C VAL A 58 -12.93 8.32 13.63
N SER A 59 -14.20 8.63 13.39
CA SER A 59 -14.76 9.96 13.69
C SER A 59 -14.66 10.29 15.18
N GLN A 60 -15.03 9.35 16.07
CA GLN A 60 -14.91 9.54 17.52
C GLN A 60 -13.45 9.73 17.97
N PHE A 61 -12.53 9.00 17.37
CA PHE A 61 -11.10 9.14 17.69
C PHE A 61 -10.60 10.53 17.32
N LEU A 62 -10.91 11.02 16.11
CA LEU A 62 -10.50 12.34 15.65
C LEU A 62 -11.13 13.46 16.47
N GLU A 63 -12.41 13.36 16.84
CA GLU A 63 -13.09 14.30 17.72
C GLU A 63 -12.41 14.39 19.11
N ASN A 64 -12.01 13.26 19.66
CA ASN A 64 -11.34 13.19 20.95
C ASN A 64 -9.84 13.58 20.89
N ASN A 65 -9.23 13.53 19.71
CA ASN A 65 -7.81 13.79 19.47
C ASN A 65 -7.59 14.82 18.34
N PRO A 66 -8.07 16.08 18.45
CA PRO A 66 -8.04 17.03 17.34
C PRO A 66 -6.64 17.37 16.83
N ARG A 67 -5.59 17.16 17.64
CA ARG A 67 -4.19 17.35 17.19
C ARG A 67 -3.73 16.26 16.23
N ARG A 68 -4.36 15.10 16.24
CA ARG A 68 -4.04 13.97 15.35
C ARG A 68 -4.77 14.02 14.02
N ALA A 69 -5.77 14.88 13.87
CA ALA A 69 -6.47 15.08 12.60
C ALA A 69 -5.54 15.55 11.45
N SER A 70 -4.35 16.08 11.77
CA SER A 70 -3.35 16.46 10.77
C SER A 70 -2.35 15.33 10.43
N SER A 71 -2.33 14.25 11.20
CA SER A 71 -1.40 13.12 11.04
C SER A 71 -2.10 11.79 10.73
N PHE A 72 -3.42 11.79 10.63
CA PHE A 72 -4.20 10.61 10.25
C PHE A 72 -5.36 11.05 9.33
N ILE A 73 -5.30 10.64 8.07
CA ILE A 73 -6.34 10.90 7.06
C ILE A 73 -6.83 9.52 6.57
N PRO A 74 -8.10 9.16 6.84
CA PRO A 74 -8.66 7.92 6.31
C PRO A 74 -8.81 7.99 4.78
N SER A 75 -8.55 6.88 4.10
CA SER A 75 -8.89 6.73 2.69
C SER A 75 -10.41 6.60 2.49
N ASP A 76 -10.89 6.71 1.25
CA ASP A 76 -12.25 6.25 0.92
C ASP A 76 -12.30 4.73 0.93
N PHE A 77 -12.68 4.16 2.08
CA PHE A 77 -12.70 2.73 2.31
C PHE A 77 -13.63 1.96 1.35
N LYS A 78 -14.68 2.61 0.81
CA LYS A 78 -15.56 1.97 -0.19
C LYS A 78 -14.83 1.81 -1.53
N THR A 79 -14.15 2.85 -1.95
CA THR A 79 -13.32 2.81 -3.16
C THR A 79 -12.21 1.76 -3.02
N VAL A 80 -11.55 1.70 -1.85
CA VAL A 80 -10.52 0.69 -1.57
C VAL A 80 -11.11 -0.72 -1.58
N TYR A 81 -12.28 -0.94 -0.94
CA TYR A 81 -12.96 -2.23 -0.98
C TYR A 81 -13.23 -2.72 -2.40
N HIS A 82 -13.77 -1.85 -3.27
CA HIS A 82 -14.04 -2.23 -4.66
C HIS A 82 -12.77 -2.56 -5.44
N ALA A 83 -11.66 -1.87 -5.17
CA ALA A 83 -10.37 -2.20 -5.78
C ALA A 83 -9.85 -3.56 -5.30
N LEU A 84 -9.90 -3.84 -3.98
CA LEU A 84 -9.53 -5.15 -3.43
C LEU A 84 -10.42 -6.26 -3.98
N GLN A 85 -11.73 -6.03 -4.07
CA GLN A 85 -12.68 -6.99 -4.65
C GLN A 85 -12.32 -7.28 -6.11
N ALA A 86 -12.03 -6.26 -6.92
CA ALA A 86 -11.63 -6.46 -8.32
C ALA A 86 -10.33 -7.26 -8.45
N ILE A 87 -9.32 -6.98 -7.60
CA ILE A 87 -8.07 -7.75 -7.55
C ILE A 87 -8.35 -9.22 -7.23
N THR A 88 -9.26 -9.49 -6.29
CA THR A 88 -9.66 -10.85 -5.89
C THR A 88 -10.45 -11.55 -7.01
N ASP A 89 -11.49 -10.91 -7.54
CA ASP A 89 -12.38 -11.47 -8.56
C ASP A 89 -11.63 -11.81 -9.86
N GLU A 90 -10.65 -10.97 -10.23
CA GLU A 90 -9.81 -11.15 -11.42
C GLU A 90 -8.57 -12.01 -11.15
N ASN A 91 -8.38 -12.47 -9.88
CA ASN A 91 -7.25 -13.30 -9.43
C ASN A 91 -5.90 -12.68 -9.85
N LEU A 92 -5.73 -11.38 -9.59
CA LEU A 92 -4.55 -10.63 -10.02
C LEU A 92 -3.34 -10.86 -9.10
N ALA A 93 -3.54 -11.03 -7.80
CA ALA A 93 -2.45 -11.30 -6.85
C ALA A 93 -1.90 -12.71 -7.04
N PRO A 94 -0.56 -12.92 -6.89
CA PRO A 94 0.04 -14.25 -7.04
C PRO A 94 -0.30 -15.20 -5.88
N GLY A 95 -0.73 -14.67 -4.75
CA GLY A 95 -1.15 -15.39 -3.55
C GLY A 95 -2.09 -14.55 -2.70
N ASP A 96 -2.21 -14.87 -1.42
CA ASP A 96 -3.19 -14.31 -0.49
C ASP A 96 -2.59 -13.51 0.69
N MET A 97 -1.27 -13.32 0.72
CA MET A 97 -0.60 -12.53 1.75
C MET A 97 -0.72 -11.03 1.45
N MET A 98 -1.31 -10.27 2.39
CA MET A 98 -1.52 -8.82 2.22
C MET A 98 -1.00 -8.01 3.40
N CYS A 99 -0.32 -6.90 3.13
CA CYS A 99 0.12 -5.94 4.13
C CYS A 99 -0.41 -4.53 3.86
N GLU A 100 -0.94 -3.86 4.89
CA GLU A 100 -1.30 -2.45 4.88
C GLU A 100 -0.19 -1.62 5.53
N TRP A 101 0.47 -0.75 4.76
CA TRP A 101 1.49 0.18 5.23
C TRP A 101 0.86 1.47 5.75
N GLY A 102 1.16 1.84 7.00
CA GLY A 102 0.51 2.93 7.69
C GLY A 102 -0.95 2.60 7.98
N SER A 103 -1.20 1.46 8.62
CA SER A 103 -2.53 0.87 8.68
C SER A 103 -3.56 1.68 9.48
N GLY A 104 -3.13 2.64 10.30
CA GLY A 104 -4.06 3.45 11.09
C GLY A 104 -5.03 2.59 11.91
N PHE A 105 -6.31 2.64 11.58
CA PHE A 105 -7.36 1.81 12.19
C PHE A 105 -7.44 0.39 11.61
N GLY A 106 -6.55 0.01 10.70
CA GLY A 106 -6.51 -1.32 10.10
C GLY A 106 -7.75 -1.67 9.26
N VAL A 107 -8.41 -0.67 8.73
CA VAL A 107 -9.67 -0.87 8.00
C VAL A 107 -9.42 -1.61 6.69
N VAL A 108 -8.37 -1.27 5.96
CA VAL A 108 -8.06 -1.90 4.68
C VAL A 108 -7.57 -3.33 4.86
N ALA A 109 -6.69 -3.60 5.84
CA ALA A 109 -6.29 -4.96 6.20
C ALA A 109 -7.49 -5.81 6.64
N SER A 110 -8.42 -5.22 7.41
CA SER A 110 -9.66 -5.90 7.80
C SER A 110 -10.56 -6.21 6.60
N LEU A 111 -10.72 -5.29 5.65
CA LEU A 111 -11.46 -5.53 4.41
C LEU A 111 -10.81 -6.62 3.55
N ALA A 112 -9.48 -6.64 3.48
CA ALA A 112 -8.74 -7.71 2.79
C ALA A 112 -8.99 -9.07 3.47
N SER A 113 -8.97 -9.13 4.81
CA SER A 113 -9.30 -10.35 5.55
C SER A 113 -10.74 -10.82 5.29
N MET A 114 -11.70 -9.91 5.13
CA MET A 114 -13.08 -10.25 4.73
C MET A 114 -13.19 -10.76 3.28
N LEU A 115 -12.17 -10.52 2.46
CA LEU A 115 -11.99 -11.05 1.11
C LEU A 115 -11.05 -12.27 1.07
N GLU A 116 -10.85 -12.92 2.22
CA GLU A 116 -10.07 -14.16 2.38
C GLU A 116 -8.54 -14.00 2.24
N TYR A 117 -8.01 -12.76 2.30
CA TYR A 117 -6.56 -12.57 2.42
C TYR A 117 -6.07 -12.88 3.84
N THR A 118 -4.87 -13.43 3.94
CA THR A 118 -4.08 -13.43 5.16
C THR A 118 -3.49 -12.03 5.32
N ALA A 119 -4.17 -11.20 6.12
CA ALA A 119 -3.91 -9.77 6.16
C ALA A 119 -3.19 -9.34 7.44
N CYS A 120 -2.29 -8.37 7.30
CA CYS A 120 -1.68 -7.68 8.42
C CYS A 120 -1.57 -6.18 8.15
N GLY A 121 -1.24 -5.40 9.19
CA GLY A 121 -0.98 -3.97 9.08
C GLY A 121 0.22 -3.55 9.92
N ILE A 122 0.97 -2.56 9.44
CA ILE A 122 2.10 -1.95 10.14
C ILE A 122 1.76 -0.49 10.38
N GLU A 123 1.88 -0.04 11.63
CA GLU A 123 1.56 1.32 12.07
C GLU A 123 2.53 1.78 13.17
N VAL A 124 2.98 3.03 13.11
CA VAL A 124 3.93 3.58 14.08
C VAL A 124 3.26 4.16 15.33
N ASP A 125 1.96 4.40 15.30
CA ASP A 125 1.20 4.97 16.41
C ASP A 125 0.52 3.86 17.22
N GLN A 126 0.95 3.67 18.46
CA GLN A 126 0.41 2.64 19.38
C GLN A 126 -1.10 2.77 19.60
N ASP A 127 -1.64 3.99 19.71
CA ASP A 127 -3.09 4.16 19.94
C ASP A 127 -3.91 3.73 18.71
N LEU A 128 -3.35 3.90 17.49
CA LEU A 128 -3.95 3.43 16.25
C LEU A 128 -3.85 1.91 16.13
N VAL A 129 -2.70 1.31 16.43
CA VAL A 129 -2.53 -0.15 16.50
C VAL A 129 -3.54 -0.78 17.46
N ASP A 130 -3.68 -0.20 18.67
CA ASP A 130 -4.65 -0.68 19.65
C ASP A 130 -6.11 -0.52 19.18
N ALA A 131 -6.40 0.53 18.43
CA ALA A 131 -7.72 0.74 17.83
C ALA A 131 -8.01 -0.27 16.72
N ALA A 132 -7.02 -0.53 15.85
CA ALA A 132 -7.09 -1.53 14.78
C ALA A 132 -7.33 -2.95 15.34
N ARG A 133 -6.54 -3.36 16.35
CA ARG A 133 -6.71 -4.65 17.03
C ARG A 133 -8.13 -4.80 17.60
N ARG A 134 -8.64 -3.78 18.31
CA ARG A 134 -10.02 -3.80 18.85
C ARG A 134 -11.08 -3.88 17.76
N LEU A 135 -10.90 -3.17 16.64
CA LEU A 135 -11.87 -3.21 15.54
C LEU A 135 -11.91 -4.60 14.92
N ALA A 136 -10.75 -5.20 14.63
CA ALA A 136 -10.67 -6.54 14.07
C ALA A 136 -11.25 -7.61 15.02
N ASP A 137 -10.89 -7.55 16.31
CA ASP A 137 -11.39 -8.48 17.34
C ASP A 137 -12.90 -8.44 17.46
N ASP A 138 -13.53 -7.25 17.46
CA ASP A 138 -14.98 -7.09 17.57
C ASP A 138 -15.75 -7.67 16.37
N PHE A 139 -15.09 -7.79 15.23
CA PHE A 139 -15.65 -8.44 14.03
C PHE A 139 -15.14 -9.88 13.83
N GLY A 140 -14.29 -10.38 14.73
CA GLY A 140 -13.72 -11.72 14.67
C GLY A 140 -12.82 -11.94 13.45
N LEU A 141 -12.12 -10.89 13.00
CA LEU A 141 -11.23 -10.93 11.85
C LEU A 141 -9.82 -11.32 12.29
N PRO A 142 -9.19 -12.32 11.66
CA PRO A 142 -7.85 -12.79 12.00
C PRO A 142 -6.77 -11.89 11.36
N VAL A 143 -6.75 -10.61 11.72
CA VAL A 143 -5.77 -9.64 11.21
C VAL A 143 -4.71 -9.36 12.26
N GLU A 144 -3.44 -9.41 11.88
CA GLU A 144 -2.32 -9.07 12.75
C GLU A 144 -1.88 -7.62 12.51
N PHE A 145 -1.59 -6.89 13.60
CA PHE A 145 -1.11 -5.51 13.52
C PHE A 145 0.19 -5.37 14.31
N ALA A 146 1.25 -4.88 13.64
CA ALA A 146 2.53 -4.57 14.24
C ALA A 146 2.68 -3.08 14.55
N LEU A 147 3.31 -2.80 15.70
CA LEU A 147 3.78 -1.46 16.03
C LEU A 147 5.19 -1.27 15.47
N GLY A 148 5.34 -0.45 14.46
CA GLY A 148 6.67 -0.22 13.87
C GLY A 148 6.62 0.53 12.57
N SER A 149 7.79 0.63 11.95
CA SER A 149 7.95 1.19 10.59
C SER A 149 7.68 0.13 9.54
N PHE A 150 7.04 0.54 8.44
CA PHE A 150 6.97 -0.28 7.21
C PHE A 150 8.25 -0.18 6.35
N ILE A 151 9.22 0.64 6.76
CA ILE A 151 10.55 0.70 6.14
C ILE A 151 11.37 -0.45 6.70
N PRO A 152 11.74 -1.45 5.89
CA PRO A 152 12.50 -2.60 6.39
C PRO A 152 13.88 -2.18 6.90
N SER A 153 14.40 -2.88 7.89
CA SER A 153 15.76 -2.70 8.39
C SER A 153 16.79 -2.77 7.27
N GLY A 154 17.65 -1.75 7.17
CA GLY A 154 18.65 -1.61 6.11
C GLY A 154 18.16 -0.86 4.86
N ALA A 155 16.90 -0.42 4.83
CA ALA A 155 16.33 0.41 3.76
C ALA A 155 16.25 1.90 4.13
N GLU A 156 16.79 2.32 5.27
CA GLU A 156 16.73 3.70 5.78
C GLU A 156 17.32 4.72 4.79
N LEU A 157 18.36 4.32 4.06
CA LEU A 157 18.98 5.19 3.04
C LEU A 157 18.01 5.54 1.90
N ILE A 158 17.05 4.65 1.57
CA ILE A 158 16.03 4.93 0.54
C ILE A 158 15.11 6.05 1.03
N ALA A 159 14.75 6.00 2.32
CA ALA A 159 13.95 7.04 2.95
C ALA A 159 14.71 8.37 3.03
N GLU A 160 15.99 8.35 3.39
CA GLU A 160 16.84 9.53 3.44
C GLU A 160 17.04 10.16 2.06
N GLU A 161 17.27 9.36 1.00
CA GLU A 161 17.39 9.84 -0.37
C GLU A 161 16.10 10.49 -0.87
N ALA A 162 14.95 9.86 -0.63
CA ALA A 162 13.63 10.42 -0.96
C ALA A 162 13.38 11.76 -0.24
N TYR A 163 13.85 11.87 1.01
CA TYR A 163 13.77 13.09 1.82
C TYR A 163 14.56 14.24 1.20
N VAL A 164 15.81 13.95 0.76
CA VAL A 164 16.73 14.99 0.21
C VAL A 164 16.26 15.48 -1.17
N GLU A 165 15.75 14.59 -2.02
CA GLU A 165 15.36 14.94 -3.40
C GLU A 165 14.09 15.81 -3.46
N ASN A 166 13.16 15.65 -2.54
CA ASN A 166 11.87 16.32 -2.61
C ASN A 166 11.74 17.62 -1.82
N ASN A 167 12.79 18.05 -1.08
CA ASN A 167 12.77 19.28 -0.26
C ASN A 167 11.53 19.40 0.66
N ALA A 168 10.87 18.29 0.98
CA ALA A 168 9.64 18.28 1.71
C ALA A 168 9.93 18.15 3.22
N GLU A 169 9.16 18.85 4.02
CA GLU A 169 9.19 18.73 5.47
C GLU A 169 8.50 17.41 5.88
N TYR A 170 9.15 16.26 5.67
CA TYR A 170 8.64 14.94 6.07
C TYR A 170 8.86 14.69 7.56
N SER A 171 8.36 15.58 8.40
CA SER A 171 8.46 15.43 9.85
C SER A 171 7.66 14.24 10.42
N TRP A 172 6.87 13.58 9.60
CA TRP A 172 6.06 12.41 9.97
C TRP A 172 6.68 11.08 9.56
N LEU A 173 7.72 11.06 8.72
CA LEU A 173 8.41 9.83 8.38
C LEU A 173 9.28 9.41 9.57
N ILE A 174 8.78 8.46 10.35
CA ILE A 174 9.49 7.93 11.52
C ILE A 174 10.42 6.81 11.04
N THR A 175 11.69 7.16 10.80
CA THR A 175 12.73 6.22 10.37
C THR A 175 13.43 5.52 11.52
N ASP A 176 13.28 6.01 12.75
CA ASP A 176 13.86 5.48 13.98
C ASP A 176 12.90 4.57 14.78
N ALA A 177 11.74 4.24 14.21
CA ALA A 177 10.88 3.21 14.78
C ALA A 177 11.45 1.81 14.53
N GLU A 178 11.12 0.86 15.41
CA GLU A 178 11.45 -0.55 15.19
C GLU A 178 10.82 -1.07 13.92
N ASP A 179 11.45 -2.08 13.31
CA ASP A 179 10.97 -2.72 12.09
C ASP A 179 9.67 -3.49 12.37
N GLY A 180 8.57 -3.09 11.73
CA GLY A 180 7.26 -3.73 11.91
C GLY A 180 7.21 -5.16 11.36
N TYR A 181 8.07 -5.50 10.41
CA TYR A 181 8.14 -6.86 9.85
C TYR A 181 8.72 -7.85 10.86
N ASP A 182 9.63 -7.42 11.74
CA ASP A 182 10.19 -8.27 12.80
C ASP A 182 9.10 -8.72 13.78
N GLU A 183 8.15 -7.83 14.16
CA GLU A 183 7.00 -8.20 15.03
C GLU A 183 6.08 -9.20 14.33
N LEU A 184 5.83 -9.03 13.04
CA LEU A 184 4.99 -9.92 12.23
C LEU A 184 5.67 -11.26 11.89
N GLN A 185 6.99 -11.34 12.03
CA GLN A 185 7.82 -12.48 11.60
C GLN A 185 7.73 -12.75 10.07
N TYR A 186 7.56 -11.70 9.30
CA TYR A 186 7.57 -11.70 7.83
C TYR A 186 8.66 -10.78 7.31
N SER A 187 8.88 -10.83 6.01
CA SER A 187 9.64 -9.85 5.24
C SER A 187 8.78 -9.29 4.11
N LEU A 188 9.18 -8.16 3.54
CA LEU A 188 8.37 -7.55 2.46
C LEU A 188 8.19 -8.49 1.25
N GLU A 189 9.14 -9.39 1.01
CA GLU A 189 9.07 -10.38 -0.07
C GLU A 189 8.02 -11.48 0.14
N ASP A 190 7.46 -11.62 1.36
CA ASP A 190 6.43 -12.60 1.66
C ASP A 190 5.03 -12.13 1.26
N PHE A 191 4.86 -10.83 0.92
CA PHE A 191 3.56 -10.26 0.58
C PHE A 191 3.27 -10.25 -0.91
N ASP A 192 2.09 -10.73 -1.27
CA ASP A 192 1.55 -10.76 -2.64
C ASP A 192 0.87 -9.45 -3.02
N LEU A 193 0.34 -8.74 -2.03
CA LEU A 193 -0.35 -7.47 -2.16
C LEU A 193 0.05 -6.53 -1.03
N VAL A 194 0.50 -5.34 -1.37
CA VAL A 194 0.73 -4.25 -0.41
C VAL A 194 -0.22 -3.11 -0.73
N PHE A 195 -0.88 -2.59 0.30
CA PHE A 195 -1.65 -1.35 0.20
C PHE A 195 -0.95 -0.23 0.95
N SER A 196 -0.97 0.97 0.36
CA SER A 196 -0.53 2.19 1.03
C SER A 196 -1.37 3.38 0.59
N TYR A 197 -1.57 4.33 1.52
CA TYR A 197 -2.09 5.66 1.23
C TYR A 197 -0.98 6.69 1.46
N PRO A 198 -0.15 6.96 0.45
CA PRO A 198 1.00 7.85 0.59
C PRO A 198 0.58 9.26 0.98
N TRP A 199 1.33 9.89 1.87
CA TRP A 199 1.27 11.34 2.04
C TRP A 199 1.78 12.03 0.77
N PRO A 200 1.36 13.27 0.50
CA PRO A 200 1.86 14.02 -0.65
C PRO A 200 3.38 14.04 -0.70
N GLY A 201 3.97 13.41 -1.73
CA GLY A 201 5.40 13.29 -1.94
C GLY A 201 6.04 11.98 -1.45
N GLU A 202 5.31 11.11 -0.77
CA GLU A 202 5.80 9.76 -0.38
C GLU A 202 5.70 8.72 -1.51
N ASP A 203 4.97 9.01 -2.59
CA ASP A 203 4.77 8.06 -3.70
C ASP A 203 6.07 7.45 -4.21
N TYR A 204 7.14 8.27 -4.28
CA TYR A 204 8.45 7.82 -4.72
C TYR A 204 9.10 6.85 -3.73
N LEU A 205 9.01 7.15 -2.43
CA LEU A 205 9.51 6.28 -1.36
C LEU A 205 8.79 4.94 -1.37
N ILE A 206 7.45 4.97 -1.39
CA ILE A 206 6.61 3.77 -1.41
C ILE A 206 6.94 2.89 -2.62
N ALA A 207 7.04 3.51 -3.80
CA ALA A 207 7.38 2.79 -5.03
C ALA A 207 8.78 2.16 -4.97
N ASN A 208 9.79 2.90 -4.49
CA ASN A 208 11.16 2.42 -4.40
C ASN A 208 11.34 1.29 -3.39
N LEU A 209 10.72 1.41 -2.21
CA LEU A 209 10.74 0.35 -1.21
C LEU A 209 10.13 -0.94 -1.78
N PHE A 210 8.96 -0.82 -2.38
CA PHE A 210 8.27 -1.96 -2.97
C PHE A 210 9.06 -2.57 -4.14
N GLU A 211 9.55 -1.74 -5.06
CA GLU A 211 10.36 -2.19 -6.19
C GLU A 211 11.59 -2.96 -5.75
N LYS A 212 12.26 -2.49 -4.70
CA LYS A 212 13.51 -3.09 -4.25
C LYS A 212 13.31 -4.36 -3.44
N HIS A 213 12.31 -4.41 -2.57
CA HIS A 213 12.19 -5.44 -1.54
C HIS A 213 11.01 -6.42 -1.74
N ALA A 214 9.96 -6.09 -2.50
CA ALA A 214 8.86 -7.02 -2.72
C ALA A 214 9.26 -8.18 -3.66
N ALA A 215 8.52 -9.27 -3.62
CA ALA A 215 8.68 -10.38 -4.56
C ALA A 215 8.30 -10.01 -5.99
N GLU A 216 8.84 -10.73 -6.97
CA GLU A 216 8.40 -10.64 -8.36
C GLU A 216 6.94 -11.10 -8.49
N GLY A 217 6.13 -10.36 -9.21
CA GLY A 217 4.70 -10.62 -9.38
C GLY A 217 3.82 -9.96 -8.32
N ALA A 218 4.40 -9.54 -7.19
CA ALA A 218 3.66 -8.84 -6.13
C ALA A 218 3.01 -7.55 -6.62
N LEU A 219 1.90 -7.18 -6.00
CA LEU A 219 1.08 -6.03 -6.33
C LEU A 219 1.22 -4.92 -5.31
N LEU A 220 1.35 -3.69 -5.79
CA LEU A 220 1.27 -2.47 -4.99
C LEU A 220 0.00 -1.71 -5.36
N LEU A 221 -0.93 -1.63 -4.42
CA LEU A 221 -2.15 -0.83 -4.53
C LEU A 221 -1.98 0.46 -3.74
N THR A 222 -2.05 1.61 -4.41
CA THR A 222 -1.99 2.91 -3.75
C THR A 222 -3.29 3.69 -3.94
N TYR A 223 -3.65 4.45 -2.90
CA TYR A 223 -4.73 5.42 -2.97
C TYR A 223 -4.11 6.80 -3.11
N ASP A 224 -4.11 7.33 -4.33
CA ASP A 224 -3.40 8.56 -4.67
C ASP A 224 -4.35 9.78 -4.65
N TYR A 225 -3.82 10.96 -4.33
CA TYR A 225 -4.56 12.21 -4.44
C TYR A 225 -4.71 12.62 -5.93
N PRO A 226 -5.87 13.06 -6.44
CA PRO A 226 -7.16 13.23 -5.79
C PRO A 226 -8.09 12.00 -5.95
N GLU A 227 -8.04 11.07 -5.00
CA GLU A 227 -8.96 9.92 -4.89
C GLU A 227 -8.88 8.92 -6.07
N THR A 228 -7.67 8.57 -6.48
CA THR A 228 -7.43 7.61 -7.57
C THR A 228 -6.76 6.34 -7.02
N MET A 229 -7.35 5.18 -7.32
CA MET A 229 -6.69 3.89 -7.07
C MET A 229 -5.70 3.60 -8.19
N ARG A 230 -4.49 3.22 -7.81
CA ARG A 230 -3.46 2.80 -8.74
C ARG A 230 -2.92 1.43 -8.34
N LEU A 231 -3.01 0.46 -9.25
CA LEU A 231 -2.48 -0.87 -9.08
C LEU A 231 -1.24 -1.05 -9.94
N ARG A 232 -0.13 -1.50 -9.34
CA ARG A 232 1.13 -1.76 -10.04
C ARG A 232 1.64 -3.15 -9.70
N ARG A 233 2.24 -3.83 -10.66
CA ARG A 233 2.89 -5.13 -10.47
C ARG A 233 4.39 -4.99 -10.58
N LYS A 234 5.13 -5.61 -9.67
CA LYS A 234 6.56 -5.81 -9.82
C LYS A 234 6.81 -6.89 -10.86
N VAL A 235 7.51 -6.54 -11.94
CA VAL A 235 7.89 -7.49 -12.99
C VAL A 235 9.40 -7.65 -13.01
N SER A 236 9.90 -8.86 -13.30
CA SER A 236 11.31 -9.05 -13.61
C SER A 236 11.69 -8.27 -14.85
N GLU A 237 12.98 -8.02 -15.05
CA GLU A 237 13.51 -7.26 -16.19
C GLU A 237 12.65 -7.43 -17.45
N LEU A 238 12.28 -6.29 -18.05
CA LEU A 238 11.62 -6.32 -19.35
C LEU A 238 12.44 -7.18 -20.31
N PRO A 239 11.86 -8.13 -21.04
CA PRO A 239 12.58 -8.91 -22.04
C PRO A 239 13.25 -7.91 -22.99
N SER A 240 14.59 -8.03 -23.12
CA SER A 240 15.33 -7.20 -24.07
C SER A 240 14.67 -7.29 -25.44
N PRO A 241 14.40 -6.19 -26.12
CA PRO A 241 13.87 -6.24 -27.47
C PRO A 241 14.85 -7.02 -28.33
N LEU A 242 14.36 -8.09 -28.99
CA LEU A 242 15.07 -8.86 -29.99
C LEU A 242 15.39 -8.01 -31.22
#